data_6dcde59571c4d571ad91818607d811df
#
_entry.id   6dcde59571c4d571ad91818607d811df
#
_cell.length_a   1.000
_cell.length_b   1.000
_cell.length_c   1.000
_cell.angle_alpha   90.00
_cell.angle_beta   90.00
_cell.angle_gamma   90.00
#
_symmetry.space_group_name_H-M   'P 1'
#
loop_
_entity.id
_entity.type
_entity.pdbx_description
1 polymer ?
#
loop_
_entity_poly.entity_id
_entity_poly.type
_entity_poly.pdbx_seq_one_letter_code
_entity_poly.pdbx_strand_id
1 'polypeptide(L)'
;MKLYALILILFCQINFSFAQDKMYFKLNNLTNGKFSNNQIYWCILGYDKDNELVYVDKNGNLVRARLDMNTIPKNDRMAANICYTLAEKNMVYVPDIVSGRMYLSYGEQVYITFNMAADGRIGYAGPDLNNPSDPNQNVLFEFLEFTIINREYWGNTSRVDFFTFPLVSRLIGQNGYTNGKYYENYDKTVGDVGTRDGIFAAFRNEVPEEFKTLVTDKRIMAPCKLTFNRGARYGNYFDSYINEFWDKYSRENLVFSCDAGTFRGHVEGDRMIFTSDGSSETYTIYKPTTQDVLEGKGNFNRGNSRELVIEAQLCAAFNRGVATEPYNFNNEAAYYRYRVANFYSGFFHNHAIDGYAYGFCYDDVFDHSTLLHFTNPTGLNIELKW
;
A
#
# COMPACT_ATOMS: atom_id res chain seq x y z
N MET A 1 27.98 9.59 76.48
CA MET A 1 27.73 10.41 75.29
C MET A 1 27.72 9.48 74.09
N LYS A 2 26.52 9.15 73.54
CA LYS A 2 26.35 8.36 72.33
C LYS A 2 26.00 9.29 71.19
N LEU A 3 26.87 9.35 70.19
CA LEU A 3 26.71 10.14 68.96
C LEU A 3 25.83 9.37 68.02
N TYR A 4 24.62 9.89 67.70
CA TYR A 4 23.77 9.33 66.64
C TYR A 4 24.09 10.01 65.30
N ALA A 5 24.68 9.24 64.39
CA ALA A 5 24.87 9.68 63.03
C ALA A 5 23.54 9.56 62.27
N LEU A 6 23.03 10.70 61.80
CA LEU A 6 21.81 10.79 60.94
C LEU A 6 22.24 10.51 59.50
N ILE A 7 21.88 9.33 58.96
CA ILE A 7 22.09 9.02 57.54
C ILE A 7 20.88 9.60 56.78
N LEU A 8 21.16 10.68 56.03
CA LEU A 8 20.21 11.27 55.08
C LEU A 8 20.18 10.42 53.81
N ILE A 9 19.19 9.57 53.64
CA ILE A 9 18.96 8.84 52.38
C ILE A 9 18.32 9.80 51.40
N LEU A 10 19.11 10.27 50.45
CA LEU A 10 18.65 11.05 49.29
C LEU A 10 17.95 10.08 48.33
N PHE A 11 16.62 10.05 48.35
CA PHE A 11 15.83 9.40 47.31
C PHE A 11 15.95 10.20 46.02
N CYS A 12 16.92 9.82 45.17
CA CYS A 12 16.88 10.21 43.77
C CYS A 12 15.66 9.57 43.15
N GLN A 13 14.59 10.33 42.93
CA GLN A 13 13.49 9.95 42.09
C GLN A 13 14.04 9.91 40.65
N ILE A 14 14.44 8.73 40.20
CA ILE A 14 14.69 8.47 38.79
C ILE A 14 13.30 8.46 38.15
N ASN A 15 12.91 9.59 37.59
CA ASN A 15 11.78 9.62 36.66
C ASN A 15 12.16 8.77 35.47
N PHE A 16 11.76 7.50 35.46
CA PHE A 16 11.65 6.73 34.22
C PHE A 16 10.57 7.43 33.41
N SER A 17 10.99 8.33 32.54
CA SER A 17 10.17 8.72 31.40
C SER A 17 10.00 7.44 30.60
N PHE A 18 8.84 6.79 30.75
CA PHE A 18 8.40 5.79 29.79
C PHE A 18 8.41 6.50 28.45
N ALA A 19 9.39 6.17 27.60
CA ALA A 19 9.40 6.64 26.24
C ALA A 19 8.05 6.23 25.64
N GLN A 20 7.32 7.23 25.19
CA GLN A 20 5.97 7.05 24.65
C GLN A 20 6.12 6.11 23.44
N ASP A 21 5.47 4.95 23.47
CA ASP A 21 5.50 3.93 22.39
C ASP A 21 4.73 4.40 21.15
N LYS A 22 5.02 5.63 20.71
CA LYS A 22 4.36 6.31 19.61
C LYS A 22 5.39 6.94 18.69
N MET A 23 5.24 6.73 17.40
CA MET A 23 6.00 7.48 16.41
C MET A 23 5.18 8.69 15.92
N TYR A 24 5.85 9.77 15.49
CA TYR A 24 5.12 10.89 14.91
C TYR A 24 4.87 10.70 13.41
N PHE A 25 3.71 11.18 12.95
CA PHE A 25 3.43 11.45 11.54
C PHE A 25 3.38 12.96 11.36
N LYS A 26 4.25 13.50 10.49
CA LYS A 26 4.33 14.93 10.19
C LYS A 26 3.98 15.19 8.75
N LEU A 27 2.98 16.03 8.53
CA LEU A 27 2.46 16.40 7.23
C LEU A 27 3.01 17.76 6.81
N ASN A 28 3.63 17.81 5.63
CA ASN A 28 4.24 19.01 5.07
C ASN A 28 3.46 19.42 3.80
N ASN A 29 2.88 20.61 3.82
CA ASN A 29 2.21 21.18 2.66
C ASN A 29 3.24 21.73 1.67
N LEU A 30 3.48 21.02 0.59
CA LEU A 30 4.34 21.40 -0.54
C LEU A 30 3.53 21.61 -1.83
N THR A 31 2.27 22.05 -1.71
CA THR A 31 1.39 22.31 -2.86
C THR A 31 1.68 23.63 -3.57
N ASN A 32 2.76 24.33 -3.20
CA ASN A 32 3.17 25.62 -3.77
C ASN A 32 2.05 26.68 -3.75
N GLY A 33 1.24 26.69 -2.69
CA GLY A 33 0.14 27.62 -2.49
C GLY A 33 -1.16 27.25 -3.21
N LYS A 34 -1.22 26.10 -3.90
CA LYS A 34 -2.45 25.62 -4.54
C LYS A 34 -3.56 25.33 -3.53
N PHE A 35 -3.20 24.76 -2.36
CA PHE A 35 -4.10 24.53 -1.24
C PHE A 35 -3.50 25.10 0.04
N SER A 36 -4.30 25.84 0.80
CA SER A 36 -3.94 26.28 2.14
C SER A 36 -4.05 25.12 3.14
N ASN A 37 -3.43 25.25 4.32
CA ASN A 37 -3.52 24.24 5.36
C ASN A 37 -4.96 23.96 5.85
N ASN A 38 -5.89 24.91 5.67
CA ASN A 38 -7.32 24.71 5.95
C ASN A 38 -8.06 23.89 4.87
N GLN A 39 -7.43 23.66 3.73
CA GLN A 39 -7.99 22.91 2.59
C GLN A 39 -7.33 21.54 2.40
N ILE A 40 -6.45 21.17 3.30
CA ILE A 40 -5.78 19.85 3.29
C ILE A 40 -6.26 19.10 4.53
N TYR A 41 -6.83 17.92 4.32
CA TYR A 41 -7.44 17.11 5.38
C TYR A 41 -6.70 15.80 5.54
N TRP A 42 -6.72 15.28 6.75
CA TRP A 42 -6.23 13.94 7.07
C TRP A 42 -7.14 13.24 8.07
N CYS A 43 -7.21 11.92 8.00
CA CYS A 43 -7.74 11.05 9.06
C CYS A 43 -6.98 9.72 9.04
N ILE A 44 -6.87 9.09 10.21
CA ILE A 44 -6.24 7.78 10.39
C ILE A 44 -7.25 6.86 11.06
N LEU A 45 -7.45 5.67 10.50
CA LEU A 45 -8.27 4.61 11.10
C LEU A 45 -7.61 3.25 10.89
N GLY A 46 -7.96 2.29 11.72
CA GLY A 46 -7.43 0.92 11.70
C GLY A 46 -7.99 0.14 12.88
N TYR A 47 -7.27 -0.87 13.33
CA TYR A 47 -7.73 -1.73 14.41
C TYR A 47 -6.77 -1.67 15.61
N ASP A 48 -7.32 -1.69 16.82
CA ASP A 48 -6.55 -1.81 18.06
C ASP A 48 -6.12 -3.28 18.31
N LYS A 49 -5.40 -3.51 19.40
CA LYS A 49 -4.95 -4.86 19.82
C LYS A 49 -6.09 -5.85 20.10
N ASP A 50 -7.30 -5.35 20.33
CA ASP A 50 -8.50 -6.15 20.59
C ASP A 50 -9.30 -6.38 19.29
N ASN A 51 -8.74 -5.99 18.13
CA ASN A 51 -9.36 -6.03 16.81
C ASN A 51 -10.67 -5.21 16.72
N GLU A 52 -10.73 -4.11 17.48
CA GLU A 52 -11.81 -3.14 17.41
C GLU A 52 -11.44 -1.99 16.48
N LEU A 53 -12.40 -1.54 15.66
CA LEU A 53 -12.17 -0.40 14.77
C LEU A 53 -11.95 0.88 15.60
N VAL A 54 -10.84 1.55 15.33
CA VAL A 54 -10.43 2.79 15.98
C VAL A 54 -10.04 3.85 14.93
N TYR A 55 -10.06 5.12 15.36
CA TYR A 55 -9.38 6.19 14.63
C TYR A 55 -8.42 6.93 15.59
N VAL A 56 -7.47 7.64 15.00
CA VAL A 56 -6.51 8.48 15.76
C VAL A 56 -7.05 9.91 15.78
N ASP A 57 -7.32 10.44 16.98
CA ASP A 57 -7.71 11.84 17.13
C ASP A 57 -6.51 12.79 16.94
N LYS A 58 -6.76 14.10 16.82
CA LYS A 58 -5.70 15.10 16.63
C LYS A 58 -4.69 15.20 17.79
N ASN A 59 -5.01 14.62 18.95
CA ASN A 59 -4.11 14.55 20.11
C ASN A 59 -3.30 13.27 20.16
N GLY A 60 -3.51 12.35 19.21
CA GLY A 60 -2.82 11.06 19.12
C GLY A 60 -3.38 9.99 20.04
N ASN A 61 -4.66 10.05 20.35
CA ASN A 61 -5.36 9.00 21.09
C ASN A 61 -6.09 8.06 20.13
N LEU A 62 -6.08 6.76 20.44
CA LEU A 62 -6.98 5.80 19.80
C LEU A 62 -8.38 5.96 20.39
N VAL A 63 -9.34 6.23 19.52
CA VAL A 63 -10.75 6.37 19.88
C VAL A 63 -11.55 5.28 19.16
N ARG A 64 -12.30 4.47 19.90
CA ARG A 64 -13.16 3.43 19.31
C ARG A 64 -14.25 4.06 18.45
N ALA A 65 -14.43 3.50 17.24
CA ALA A 65 -15.47 3.91 16.33
C ALA A 65 -16.87 3.63 16.91
N ARG A 66 -17.81 4.54 16.68
CA ARG A 66 -19.21 4.41 17.08
C ARG A 66 -20.12 4.99 16.02
N LEU A 67 -21.33 4.45 15.90
CA LEU A 67 -22.31 4.87 14.87
C LEU A 67 -22.75 6.34 15.05
N ASP A 68 -22.81 6.83 16.28
CA ASP A 68 -23.19 8.22 16.60
C ASP A 68 -22.16 9.27 16.16
N MET A 69 -20.96 8.84 15.74
CA MET A 69 -19.94 9.72 15.14
C MET A 69 -20.24 10.09 13.69
N ASN A 70 -21.17 9.41 13.02
CA ASN A 70 -21.65 9.74 11.68
C ASN A 70 -22.51 11.01 11.72
N THR A 71 -21.89 12.18 11.73
CA THR A 71 -22.56 13.47 11.89
C THR A 71 -22.41 14.43 10.72
N ILE A 72 -21.58 14.06 9.72
CA ILE A 72 -21.31 14.91 8.56
C ILE A 72 -22.20 14.45 7.39
N PRO A 73 -23.19 15.25 6.95
CA PRO A 73 -24.02 14.90 5.80
C PRO A 73 -23.22 15.07 4.49
N LYS A 74 -23.32 14.07 3.60
CA LYS A 74 -22.80 14.15 2.23
C LYS A 74 -23.63 13.27 1.31
N ASN A 75 -24.24 13.88 0.30
CA ASN A 75 -25.27 13.23 -0.53
C ASN A 75 -26.36 12.69 0.42
N ASP A 76 -26.89 11.49 0.19
CA ASP A 76 -27.91 10.85 1.04
C ASP A 76 -27.29 10.01 2.19
N ARG A 77 -26.04 10.29 2.59
CA ARG A 77 -25.31 9.53 3.62
C ARG A 77 -24.80 10.43 4.74
N MET A 78 -24.56 9.81 5.89
CA MET A 78 -23.89 10.44 7.04
C MET A 78 -22.50 9.84 7.18
N ALA A 79 -21.47 10.70 7.16
CA ALA A 79 -20.09 10.31 7.37
C ALA A 79 -19.60 10.65 8.79
N ALA A 80 -18.60 9.92 9.25
CA ALA A 80 -18.00 10.11 10.55
C ALA A 80 -17.18 11.42 10.59
N ASN A 81 -17.30 12.15 11.70
CA ASN A 81 -16.52 13.37 11.94
C ASN A 81 -15.17 13.01 12.59
N ILE A 82 -14.23 12.55 11.77
CA ILE A 82 -12.92 12.05 12.20
C ILE A 82 -11.75 12.66 11.42
N CYS A 83 -12.03 13.59 10.50
CA CYS A 83 -11.01 14.26 9.71
C CYS A 83 -10.60 15.58 10.33
N TYR A 84 -9.33 15.93 10.20
CA TYR A 84 -8.73 17.17 10.69
C TYR A 84 -8.01 17.88 9.54
N THR A 85 -7.96 19.21 9.60
CA THR A 85 -7.16 19.99 8.66
C THR A 85 -5.69 20.07 9.11
N LEU A 86 -4.78 20.33 8.17
CA LEU A 86 -3.39 20.62 8.51
C LEU A 86 -3.25 21.88 9.38
N ALA A 87 -4.15 22.84 9.25
CA ALA A 87 -4.16 24.03 10.09
C ALA A 87 -4.51 23.71 11.55
N GLU A 88 -5.39 22.73 11.81
CA GLU A 88 -5.68 22.25 13.14
C GLU A 88 -4.54 21.43 13.72
N LYS A 89 -3.94 20.56 12.90
CA LYS A 89 -2.85 19.67 13.33
C LYS A 89 -2.08 19.11 12.13
N ASN A 90 -0.80 19.44 12.02
CA ASN A 90 0.09 18.96 10.97
C ASN A 90 1.09 17.91 11.47
N MET A 91 1.07 17.57 12.76
CA MET A 91 1.88 16.50 13.33
C MET A 91 1.10 15.81 14.44
N VAL A 92 1.01 14.49 14.39
CA VAL A 92 0.31 13.65 15.36
C VAL A 92 1.20 12.47 15.76
N TYR A 93 1.17 12.09 17.03
CA TYR A 93 1.81 10.88 17.50
C TYR A 93 0.85 9.71 17.37
N VAL A 94 1.23 8.72 16.56
CA VAL A 94 0.40 7.56 16.23
C VAL A 94 0.83 6.40 17.14
N PRO A 95 -0.10 5.84 17.93
CA PRO A 95 0.17 4.66 18.76
C PRO A 95 0.11 3.38 17.92
N ASP A 96 0.35 2.22 18.55
CA ASP A 96 0.18 0.93 17.92
C ASP A 96 -1.23 0.81 17.32
N ILE A 97 -1.28 0.48 16.04
CA ILE A 97 -2.49 0.31 15.22
C ILE A 97 -2.21 -0.67 14.10
N VAL A 98 -3.12 -1.61 13.90
CA VAL A 98 -3.00 -2.68 12.89
C VAL A 98 -3.90 -2.35 11.69
N SER A 99 -3.44 -2.69 10.48
CA SER A 99 -4.16 -2.40 9.22
C SER A 99 -4.60 -0.94 9.14
N GLY A 100 -3.72 -0.05 9.60
CA GLY A 100 -3.93 1.38 9.61
C GLY A 100 -4.00 1.94 8.18
N ARG A 101 -4.92 2.88 7.97
CA ARG A 101 -5.00 3.65 6.74
C ARG A 101 -5.09 5.13 7.07
N MET A 102 -4.16 5.92 6.52
CA MET A 102 -4.22 7.37 6.59
C MET A 102 -4.71 7.90 5.26
N TYR A 103 -5.88 8.52 5.26
CA TYR A 103 -6.39 9.27 4.12
C TYR A 103 -5.90 10.71 4.17
N LEU A 104 -5.57 11.24 3.01
CA LEU A 104 -5.11 12.60 2.77
C LEU A 104 -5.95 13.18 1.63
N SER A 105 -6.52 14.37 1.79
CA SER A 105 -7.36 14.95 0.74
C SER A 105 -7.23 16.46 0.62
N TYR A 106 -7.58 16.97 -0.57
CA TYR A 106 -7.54 18.39 -0.90
C TYR A 106 -8.94 18.94 -1.20
N GLY A 107 -9.19 20.17 -0.74
CA GLY A 107 -10.43 20.91 -0.96
C GLY A 107 -11.56 20.51 -0.02
N GLU A 108 -11.79 19.23 0.14
CA GLU A 108 -12.77 18.65 1.08
C GLU A 108 -12.25 17.35 1.72
N GLN A 109 -12.84 16.98 2.86
CA GLN A 109 -12.44 15.76 3.56
C GLN A 109 -12.87 14.50 2.82
N VAL A 110 -12.26 13.35 3.15
CA VAL A 110 -12.77 12.03 2.78
C VAL A 110 -14.00 11.70 3.63
N TYR A 111 -15.02 11.12 3.01
CA TYR A 111 -16.26 10.71 3.67
C TYR A 111 -16.24 9.22 3.96
N ILE A 112 -16.13 8.88 5.23
CA ILE A 112 -16.09 7.52 5.77
C ILE A 112 -17.34 7.33 6.62
N THR A 113 -18.07 6.23 6.45
CA THR A 113 -19.26 5.94 7.24
C THR A 113 -18.99 4.72 8.11
N PHE A 114 -19.19 4.84 9.42
CA PHE A 114 -19.19 3.70 10.32
C PHE A 114 -20.50 2.94 10.22
N ASN A 115 -20.43 1.61 10.17
CA ASN A 115 -21.59 0.74 10.05
C ASN A 115 -21.49 -0.45 11.01
N MET A 116 -22.62 -1.10 11.25
CA MET A 116 -22.68 -2.34 12.01
C MET A 116 -22.49 -3.51 11.03
N ALA A 117 -21.47 -4.33 11.24
CA ALA A 117 -21.29 -5.56 10.52
C ALA A 117 -22.28 -6.65 10.98
N ALA A 118 -22.47 -7.70 10.19
CA ALA A 118 -23.41 -8.78 10.52
C ALA A 118 -23.07 -9.53 11.82
N ASP A 119 -21.81 -9.52 12.23
CA ASP A 119 -21.31 -10.10 13.47
C ASP A 119 -21.45 -9.19 14.70
N GLY A 120 -22.06 -8.01 14.53
CA GLY A 120 -22.27 -7.02 15.58
C GLY A 120 -21.08 -6.10 15.86
N ARG A 121 -19.96 -6.25 15.15
CA ARG A 121 -18.82 -5.34 15.27
C ARG A 121 -19.02 -4.08 14.43
N ILE A 122 -18.36 -3.00 14.84
CA ILE A 122 -18.33 -1.78 14.06
C ILE A 122 -17.30 -1.96 12.93
N GLY A 123 -17.77 -1.75 11.69
CA GLY A 123 -16.95 -1.65 10.50
C GLY A 123 -17.02 -0.25 9.89
N TYR A 124 -16.41 -0.07 8.72
CA TYR A 124 -16.52 1.18 7.98
C TYR A 124 -16.66 0.96 6.48
N ALA A 125 -17.37 1.87 5.83
CA ALA A 125 -17.37 2.05 4.39
C ALA A 125 -16.48 3.27 4.07
N GLY A 126 -15.33 3.01 3.44
CA GLY A 126 -14.44 4.03 2.90
C GLY A 126 -14.78 4.35 1.44
N PRO A 127 -13.93 5.13 0.75
CA PRO A 127 -14.11 5.47 -0.66
C PRO A 127 -14.16 4.23 -1.55
N ASP A 128 -15.21 4.17 -2.38
CA ASP A 128 -15.38 3.17 -3.44
C ASP A 128 -15.58 3.86 -4.79
N LEU A 129 -14.49 4.02 -5.54
CA LEU A 129 -14.51 4.69 -6.84
C LEU A 129 -15.19 3.84 -7.96
N ASN A 130 -15.49 2.56 -7.71
CA ASN A 130 -16.28 1.73 -8.62
C ASN A 130 -17.79 2.01 -8.47
N ASN A 131 -18.21 2.63 -7.36
CA ASN A 131 -19.59 3.01 -7.11
C ASN A 131 -19.84 4.47 -7.55
N PRO A 132 -20.54 4.74 -8.65
CA PRO A 132 -20.79 6.10 -9.13
C PRO A 132 -21.53 7.01 -8.12
N SER A 133 -22.24 6.43 -7.14
CA SER A 133 -22.93 7.19 -6.09
C SER A 133 -22.10 7.39 -4.82
N ASP A 134 -20.84 6.93 -4.80
CA ASP A 134 -19.99 7.13 -3.64
C ASP A 134 -19.72 8.62 -3.37
N PRO A 135 -19.83 9.11 -2.13
CA PRO A 135 -19.61 10.51 -1.80
C PRO A 135 -18.19 11.02 -2.10
N ASN A 136 -17.22 10.11 -2.27
CA ASN A 136 -15.82 10.43 -2.54
C ASN A 136 -15.46 10.48 -4.02
N GLN A 137 -16.41 10.27 -4.96
CA GLN A 137 -16.14 10.30 -6.40
C GLN A 137 -15.40 11.57 -6.85
N ASN A 138 -15.75 12.69 -6.25
CA ASN A 138 -15.18 13.99 -6.56
C ASN A 138 -14.08 14.48 -5.61
N VAL A 139 -13.85 13.80 -4.50
CA VAL A 139 -12.82 14.15 -3.53
C VAL A 139 -11.43 13.85 -4.10
N LEU A 140 -10.53 14.81 -4.08
CA LEU A 140 -9.14 14.59 -4.44
C LEU A 140 -8.43 13.98 -3.23
N PHE A 141 -8.17 12.68 -3.23
CA PHE A 141 -7.56 11.98 -2.11
C PHE A 141 -6.51 10.96 -2.53
N GLU A 142 -5.63 10.69 -1.61
CA GLU A 142 -4.64 9.61 -1.58
C GLU A 142 -4.67 8.92 -0.23
N PHE A 143 -4.00 7.79 -0.08
CA PHE A 143 -3.88 7.11 1.20
C PHE A 143 -2.52 6.41 1.37
N LEU A 144 -2.16 6.22 2.63
CA LEU A 144 -1.07 5.38 3.09
C LEU A 144 -1.65 4.19 3.83
N GLU A 145 -1.10 3.01 3.63
CA GLU A 145 -1.42 1.81 4.41
C GLU A 145 -0.25 1.49 5.33
N PHE A 146 -0.53 1.17 6.58
CA PHE A 146 0.52 0.90 7.54
C PHE A 146 0.06 0.05 8.72
N THR A 147 1.01 -0.53 9.43
CA THR A 147 0.86 -1.15 10.74
C THR A 147 1.97 -0.63 11.65
N ILE A 148 1.61 -0.28 12.87
CA ILE A 148 2.55 -0.01 13.94
C ILE A 148 2.23 -0.98 15.07
N ILE A 149 3.19 -1.82 15.46
CA ILE A 149 3.04 -2.78 16.54
C ILE A 149 4.39 -3.00 17.22
N ASN A 150 4.41 -2.96 18.55
CA ASN A 150 5.63 -3.20 19.33
C ASN A 150 6.83 -2.33 18.87
N ARG A 151 6.59 -1.05 18.55
CA ARG A 151 7.61 -0.13 18.02
C ARG A 151 8.18 -0.56 16.66
N GLU A 152 7.44 -1.25 15.86
CA GLU A 152 7.81 -1.63 14.51
C GLU A 152 6.81 -1.03 13.53
N TYR A 153 7.31 -0.38 12.48
CA TYR A 153 6.50 0.23 11.42
C TYR A 153 6.65 -0.56 10.14
N TRP A 154 5.51 -0.83 9.53
CA TRP A 154 5.36 -1.34 8.17
C TRP A 154 4.37 -0.45 7.45
N GLY A 155 4.72 0.10 6.30
CA GLY A 155 3.76 0.92 5.55
C GLY A 155 4.27 1.32 4.18
N ASN A 156 3.34 1.70 3.32
CA ASN A 156 3.61 2.05 1.94
C ASN A 156 2.65 3.14 1.42
N THR A 157 3.09 3.84 0.38
CA THR A 157 2.19 4.56 -0.53
C THR A 157 1.72 3.60 -1.60
N SER A 158 0.45 3.62 -1.96
CA SER A 158 -0.16 2.68 -2.91
C SER A 158 -0.59 3.38 -4.19
N ARG A 159 -0.37 2.71 -5.33
CA ARG A 159 -0.91 3.06 -6.65
C ARG A 159 -1.77 1.93 -7.22
N VAL A 160 -2.11 0.94 -6.38
CA VAL A 160 -2.90 -0.24 -6.77
C VAL A 160 -4.31 0.13 -7.26
N ASP A 161 -4.87 1.23 -6.75
CA ASP A 161 -6.20 1.69 -7.14
C ASP A 161 -6.18 2.89 -8.09
N PHE A 162 -5.31 3.88 -7.85
CA PHE A 162 -5.23 5.11 -8.64
C PHE A 162 -4.03 5.99 -8.20
N PHE A 163 -3.84 7.07 -8.97
CA PHE A 163 -3.02 8.23 -8.63
C PHE A 163 -3.86 9.50 -8.72
N THR A 164 -3.86 10.33 -7.66
CA THR A 164 -4.54 11.64 -7.64
C THR A 164 -3.54 12.79 -7.60
N PHE A 165 -2.57 12.73 -6.68
CA PHE A 165 -1.51 13.73 -6.52
C PHE A 165 -0.24 13.10 -5.92
N PRO A 166 0.93 13.71 -6.13
CA PRO A 166 2.18 13.14 -5.65
C PRO A 166 2.27 13.14 -4.12
N LEU A 167 2.71 12.00 -3.58
CA LEU A 167 3.05 11.82 -2.17
C LEU A 167 4.51 11.37 -2.04
N VAL A 168 5.21 11.90 -1.02
CA VAL A 168 6.51 11.40 -0.59
C VAL A 168 6.44 11.05 0.87
N SER A 169 6.96 9.89 1.24
CA SER A 169 7.04 9.40 2.61
C SER A 169 8.49 9.14 2.99
N ARG A 170 8.95 9.72 4.09
CA ARG A 170 10.30 9.54 4.65
C ARG A 170 10.20 8.98 6.06
N LEU A 171 10.63 7.73 6.22
CA LEU A 171 10.71 7.04 7.50
C LEU A 171 12.08 7.26 8.12
N ILE A 172 12.10 7.73 9.36
CA ILE A 172 13.32 7.91 10.14
C ILE A 172 13.25 7.11 11.44
N GLY A 173 14.38 6.62 11.88
CA GLY A 173 14.50 5.85 13.12
C GLY A 173 15.94 5.70 13.57
N GLN A 174 16.15 5.07 14.73
CA GLN A 174 17.45 4.88 15.32
C GLN A 174 17.55 3.52 16.02
N ASN A 175 18.75 2.93 15.99
CA ASN A 175 19.07 1.70 16.72
C ASN A 175 18.06 0.56 16.47
N GLY A 176 17.80 0.26 15.21
CA GLY A 176 16.82 -0.73 14.80
C GLY A 176 17.23 -1.53 13.56
N TYR A 177 16.30 -2.33 13.06
CA TYR A 177 16.53 -3.26 11.96
C TYR A 177 15.53 -3.08 10.83
N THR A 178 15.96 -3.35 9.61
CA THR A 178 15.14 -3.63 8.45
C THR A 178 15.82 -4.68 7.58
N ASN A 179 15.07 -5.64 7.04
CA ASN A 179 15.57 -6.75 6.22
C ASN A 179 16.79 -7.46 6.86
N GLY A 180 16.72 -7.69 8.20
CA GLY A 180 17.78 -8.33 8.97
C GLY A 180 19.04 -7.51 9.19
N LYS A 181 19.13 -6.29 8.67
CA LYS A 181 20.29 -5.39 8.81
C LYS A 181 20.05 -4.34 9.90
N TYR A 182 21.03 -4.17 10.79
CA TYR A 182 21.01 -3.12 11.83
C TYR A 182 21.43 -1.76 11.27
N TYR A 183 20.74 -0.71 11.75
CA TYR A 183 21.05 0.69 11.46
C TYR A 183 21.08 1.48 12.77
N GLU A 184 22.17 2.17 13.02
CA GLU A 184 22.25 3.16 14.11
C GLU A 184 21.34 4.37 13.81
N ASN A 185 21.35 4.82 12.56
CA ASN A 185 20.47 5.85 12.04
C ASN A 185 19.82 5.32 10.76
N TYR A 186 18.50 5.33 10.71
CA TYR A 186 17.70 4.93 9.55
C TYR A 186 17.00 6.12 8.94
N ASP A 187 17.11 6.25 7.63
CA ASP A 187 16.51 7.32 6.84
C ASP A 187 16.25 6.80 5.42
N LYS A 188 14.99 6.51 5.12
CA LYS A 188 14.57 6.06 3.79
C LYS A 188 13.40 6.89 3.30
N THR A 189 13.49 7.36 2.05
CA THR A 189 12.46 8.14 1.38
C THR A 189 11.94 7.37 0.17
N VAL A 190 10.64 7.33 0.00
CA VAL A 190 9.94 6.76 -1.16
C VAL A 190 8.81 7.69 -1.61
N GLY A 191 8.36 7.57 -2.85
CA GLY A 191 7.23 8.32 -3.37
C GLY A 191 7.45 8.90 -4.76
N ASP A 192 6.54 9.76 -5.19
CA ASP A 192 6.48 10.25 -6.57
C ASP A 192 7.44 11.42 -6.83
N VAL A 193 8.02 11.44 -8.02
CA VAL A 193 8.85 12.53 -8.53
C VAL A 193 8.03 13.42 -9.46
N GLY A 194 8.07 14.74 -9.24
CA GLY A 194 7.39 15.72 -10.09
C GLY A 194 6.14 16.32 -9.47
N THR A 195 5.44 17.10 -10.31
CA THR A 195 4.14 17.72 -9.99
C THR A 195 2.99 16.88 -10.53
N ARG A 196 1.79 17.10 -10.00
CA ARG A 196 0.58 16.41 -10.49
C ARG A 196 0.39 16.57 -11.99
N ASP A 197 0.42 17.82 -12.47
CA ASP A 197 0.19 18.11 -13.89
C ASP A 197 1.31 17.53 -14.78
N GLY A 198 2.55 17.55 -14.27
CA GLY A 198 3.70 16.92 -14.95
C GLY A 198 3.52 15.40 -15.09
N ILE A 199 3.13 14.71 -14.03
CA ILE A 199 2.86 13.26 -14.04
C ILE A 199 1.70 12.93 -14.99
N PHE A 200 0.60 13.69 -14.96
CA PHE A 200 -0.53 13.49 -15.89
C PHE A 200 -0.13 13.69 -17.36
N ALA A 201 0.69 14.70 -17.65
CA ALA A 201 1.20 14.95 -19.00
C ALA A 201 2.16 13.85 -19.46
N ALA A 202 3.11 13.46 -18.60
CA ALA A 202 4.05 12.37 -18.86
C ALA A 202 3.31 11.05 -19.11
N PHE A 203 2.32 10.70 -18.27
CA PHE A 203 1.53 9.47 -18.45
C PHE A 203 0.86 9.41 -19.83
N ARG A 204 0.22 10.52 -20.26
CA ARG A 204 -0.40 10.58 -21.60
C ARG A 204 0.60 10.44 -22.76
N ASN A 205 1.86 10.80 -22.53
CA ASN A 205 2.89 10.79 -23.58
C ASN A 205 3.69 9.48 -23.62
N GLU A 206 3.92 8.83 -22.48
CA GLU A 206 4.89 7.74 -22.35
C GLU A 206 4.26 6.36 -22.40
N VAL A 207 3.00 6.21 -21.93
CA VAL A 207 2.35 4.89 -21.92
C VAL A 207 1.73 4.54 -23.29
N PRO A 208 1.57 3.24 -23.60
CA PRO A 208 0.83 2.78 -24.79
C PRO A 208 -0.61 3.33 -24.83
N GLU A 209 -1.18 3.44 -26.05
CA GLU A 209 -2.49 4.07 -26.28
C GLU A 209 -3.64 3.51 -25.42
N GLU A 210 -3.65 2.20 -25.17
CA GLU A 210 -4.63 1.54 -24.35
C GLU A 210 -4.61 2.03 -22.89
N PHE A 211 -3.42 2.34 -22.35
CA PHE A 211 -3.27 2.85 -20.99
C PHE A 211 -3.62 4.35 -20.87
N LYS A 212 -3.55 5.14 -21.93
CA LYS A 212 -3.97 6.55 -21.91
C LYS A 212 -5.45 6.71 -21.55
N THR A 213 -6.26 5.68 -21.79
CA THR A 213 -7.67 5.63 -21.40
C THR A 213 -7.92 5.59 -19.89
N LEU A 214 -6.87 5.38 -19.08
CA LEU A 214 -6.94 5.37 -17.62
C LEU A 214 -6.97 6.78 -17.01
N VAL A 215 -6.70 7.81 -17.80
CA VAL A 215 -6.67 9.19 -17.33
C VAL A 215 -8.09 9.78 -17.32
N THR A 216 -8.51 10.18 -16.13
CA THR A 216 -9.73 10.98 -15.91
C THR A 216 -9.36 12.43 -15.58
N ASP A 217 -10.36 13.30 -15.37
CA ASP A 217 -10.12 14.68 -14.94
C ASP A 217 -9.45 14.80 -13.57
N LYS A 218 -9.65 13.78 -12.71
CA LYS A 218 -9.21 13.80 -11.32
C LYS A 218 -8.08 12.84 -11.01
N ARG A 219 -7.99 11.72 -11.74
CA ARG A 219 -7.10 10.60 -11.40
C ARG A 219 -6.55 9.91 -12.63
N ILE A 220 -5.43 9.26 -12.46
CA ILE A 220 -4.99 8.16 -13.32
C ILE A 220 -5.44 6.89 -12.60
N MET A 221 -6.41 6.17 -13.16
CA MET A 221 -6.98 4.97 -12.54
C MET A 221 -6.10 3.75 -12.79
N ALA A 222 -6.02 2.83 -11.85
CA ALA A 222 -5.39 1.55 -12.11
C ALA A 222 -6.15 0.77 -13.18
N PRO A 223 -5.48 -0.08 -13.98
CA PRO A 223 -6.10 -0.76 -15.12
C PRO A 223 -7.38 -1.52 -14.77
N CYS A 224 -7.36 -2.31 -13.69
CA CYS A 224 -8.51 -3.10 -13.24
C CYS A 224 -9.71 -2.27 -12.76
N LYS A 225 -9.55 -0.96 -12.56
CA LYS A 225 -10.62 -0.08 -12.07
C LYS A 225 -11.37 0.65 -13.18
N LEU A 226 -10.93 0.53 -14.42
CA LEU A 226 -11.55 1.26 -15.54
C LEU A 226 -11.61 0.39 -16.81
N THR A 227 -10.85 0.73 -17.84
CA THR A 227 -10.98 0.17 -19.19
C THR A 227 -10.42 -1.24 -19.37
N PHE A 228 -9.66 -1.74 -18.40
CA PHE A 228 -9.14 -3.11 -18.35
C PHE A 228 -9.94 -4.01 -17.40
N ASN A 229 -11.02 -3.50 -16.80
CA ASN A 229 -11.92 -4.31 -15.97
C ASN A 229 -12.62 -5.39 -16.82
N ARG A 230 -13.10 -6.44 -16.16
CA ARG A 230 -13.82 -7.55 -16.81
C ARG A 230 -14.99 -7.02 -17.64
N GLY A 231 -15.04 -7.40 -18.90
CA GLY A 231 -16.04 -6.95 -19.86
C GLY A 231 -15.82 -5.55 -20.43
N ALA A 232 -14.83 -4.79 -19.97
CA ALA A 232 -14.43 -3.52 -20.55
C ALA A 232 -13.57 -3.72 -21.81
N ARG A 233 -13.24 -2.61 -22.49
CA ARG A 233 -12.57 -2.62 -23.80
C ARG A 233 -11.28 -3.44 -23.85
N TYR A 234 -10.50 -3.44 -22.78
CA TYR A 234 -9.21 -4.14 -22.65
C TYR A 234 -9.24 -5.23 -21.56
N GLY A 235 -10.43 -5.74 -21.22
CA GLY A 235 -10.62 -6.77 -20.20
C GLY A 235 -9.95 -8.11 -20.48
N ASN A 236 -9.42 -8.31 -21.69
CA ASN A 236 -8.66 -9.46 -22.15
C ASN A 236 -7.19 -9.14 -22.50
N TYR A 237 -6.66 -8.02 -22.00
CA TYR A 237 -5.33 -7.51 -22.39
C TYR A 237 -4.20 -8.51 -22.19
N PHE A 238 -4.19 -9.27 -21.10
CA PHE A 238 -3.19 -10.29 -20.81
C PHE A 238 -3.46 -11.66 -21.43
N ASP A 239 -4.64 -11.91 -22.01
CA ASP A 239 -5.05 -13.26 -22.46
C ASP A 239 -4.07 -13.90 -23.44
N SER A 240 -3.56 -13.13 -24.42
CA SER A 240 -2.57 -13.65 -25.37
C SER A 240 -1.26 -14.06 -24.68
N TYR A 241 -0.80 -13.28 -23.71
CA TYR A 241 0.43 -13.56 -22.98
C TYR A 241 0.26 -14.73 -22.00
N ILE A 242 -0.89 -14.83 -21.35
CA ILE A 242 -1.26 -15.98 -20.51
C ILE A 242 -1.28 -17.25 -21.36
N ASN A 243 -1.87 -17.21 -22.56
CA ASN A 243 -1.89 -18.37 -23.47
C ASN A 243 -0.49 -18.76 -23.95
N GLU A 244 0.37 -17.79 -24.30
CA GLU A 244 1.75 -18.02 -24.67
C GLU A 244 2.54 -18.70 -23.52
N PHE A 245 2.37 -18.22 -22.30
CA PHE A 245 2.97 -18.83 -21.09
C PHE A 245 2.50 -20.26 -20.89
N TRP A 246 1.19 -20.50 -20.96
CA TRP A 246 0.59 -21.85 -20.79
C TRP A 246 1.06 -22.82 -21.88
N ASP A 247 1.09 -22.38 -23.13
CA ASP A 247 1.59 -23.17 -24.26
C ASP A 247 3.08 -23.49 -24.12
N LYS A 248 3.90 -22.53 -23.72
CA LYS A 248 5.33 -22.75 -23.48
C LYS A 248 5.56 -23.82 -22.41
N TYR A 249 4.95 -23.66 -21.24
CA TYR A 249 5.21 -24.55 -20.09
C TYR A 249 4.35 -25.83 -20.08
N SER A 250 3.57 -26.08 -21.11
CA SER A 250 3.05 -27.40 -21.43
C SER A 250 4.06 -28.31 -22.16
N ARG A 251 5.17 -27.71 -22.67
CA ARG A 251 6.22 -28.41 -23.40
C ARG A 251 7.56 -28.43 -22.66
N GLU A 252 7.77 -27.53 -21.75
CA GLU A 252 8.98 -27.42 -20.93
C GLU A 252 8.65 -27.07 -19.49
N ASN A 253 9.61 -27.18 -18.59
CA ASN A 253 9.40 -26.83 -17.18
C ASN A 253 9.74 -25.36 -16.94
N LEU A 254 8.87 -24.66 -16.20
CA LEU A 254 9.20 -23.41 -15.54
C LEU A 254 10.07 -23.70 -14.31
N VAL A 255 11.20 -23.01 -14.17
CA VAL A 255 12.04 -23.09 -12.96
C VAL A 255 12.37 -21.68 -12.50
N PHE A 256 12.03 -21.35 -11.25
CA PHE A 256 12.41 -20.11 -10.62
C PHE A 256 12.75 -20.30 -9.14
N SER A 257 13.47 -19.34 -8.56
CA SER A 257 13.85 -19.33 -7.14
C SER A 257 13.42 -18.02 -6.48
N CYS A 258 12.99 -18.10 -5.23
CA CYS A 258 12.72 -16.98 -4.34
C CYS A 258 13.13 -17.35 -2.90
N ASP A 259 12.91 -16.50 -1.92
CA ASP A 259 13.26 -16.76 -0.51
C ASP A 259 12.61 -18.04 0.06
N ALA A 260 11.47 -18.46 -0.50
CA ALA A 260 10.78 -19.68 -0.09
C ALA A 260 11.37 -20.96 -0.72
N GLY A 261 12.36 -20.87 -1.59
CA GLY A 261 13.05 -21.98 -2.25
C GLY A 261 12.96 -21.95 -3.78
N THR A 262 13.37 -23.06 -4.40
CA THR A 262 13.30 -23.27 -5.86
C THR A 262 12.07 -24.10 -6.20
N PHE A 263 11.29 -23.58 -7.16
CA PHE A 263 10.06 -24.20 -7.66
C PHE A 263 10.22 -24.64 -9.11
N ARG A 264 9.63 -25.81 -9.44
CA ARG A 264 9.60 -26.38 -10.79
C ARG A 264 8.15 -26.68 -11.15
N GLY A 265 7.65 -26.06 -12.21
CA GLY A 265 6.26 -26.18 -12.63
C GLY A 265 6.11 -26.68 -14.06
N HIS A 266 5.06 -27.47 -14.32
CA HIS A 266 4.66 -27.94 -15.63
C HIS A 266 3.15 -27.81 -15.81
N VAL A 267 2.71 -27.40 -17.01
CA VAL A 267 1.29 -27.19 -17.30
C VAL A 267 0.60 -28.49 -17.68
N GLU A 268 -0.51 -28.79 -17.04
CA GLU A 268 -1.42 -29.90 -17.34
C GLU A 268 -2.86 -29.37 -17.52
N GLY A 269 -3.22 -29.06 -18.76
CA GLY A 269 -4.51 -28.47 -19.10
C GLY A 269 -4.63 -27.02 -18.59
N ASP A 270 -5.59 -26.76 -17.73
CA ASP A 270 -5.84 -25.44 -17.12
C ASP A 270 -5.12 -25.24 -15.76
N ARG A 271 -4.26 -26.20 -15.38
CA ARG A 271 -3.48 -26.19 -14.14
C ARG A 271 -1.99 -26.23 -14.44
N MET A 272 -1.23 -25.66 -13.55
CA MET A 272 0.23 -25.81 -13.51
C MET A 272 0.60 -26.47 -12.18
N ILE A 273 1.26 -27.63 -12.26
CA ILE A 273 1.66 -28.41 -11.09
C ILE A 273 3.11 -28.08 -10.75
N PHE A 274 3.36 -27.65 -9.55
CA PHE A 274 4.68 -27.33 -9.03
C PHE A 274 5.16 -28.33 -8.01
N THR A 275 6.48 -28.53 -8.00
CA THR A 275 7.25 -29.16 -6.92
C THR A 275 8.27 -28.15 -6.38
N SER A 276 8.74 -28.34 -5.15
CA SER A 276 9.86 -27.56 -4.60
C SER A 276 11.00 -28.46 -4.16
N ASP A 277 12.23 -27.95 -4.23
CA ASP A 277 13.40 -28.71 -3.82
C ASP A 277 13.27 -29.08 -2.31
N GLY A 278 13.53 -30.36 -1.99
CA GLY A 278 13.45 -30.88 -0.62
C GLY A 278 12.04 -31.19 -0.10
N SER A 279 10.99 -31.10 -0.95
CA SER A 279 9.61 -31.45 -0.59
C SER A 279 9.06 -32.53 -1.53
N SER A 280 8.24 -33.42 -0.99
CA SER A 280 7.43 -34.37 -1.79
C SER A 280 6.04 -33.83 -2.11
N GLU A 281 5.71 -32.63 -1.65
CA GLU A 281 4.42 -32.00 -1.88
C GLU A 281 4.34 -31.41 -3.30
N THR A 282 3.14 -31.38 -3.84
CA THR A 282 2.82 -30.70 -5.09
C THR A 282 1.90 -29.51 -4.81
N TYR A 283 2.08 -28.45 -5.61
CA TYR A 283 1.30 -27.20 -5.50
C TYR A 283 0.60 -26.95 -6.84
N THR A 284 -0.67 -26.56 -6.78
CA THR A 284 -1.49 -26.39 -7.97
C THR A 284 -1.86 -24.95 -8.19
N ILE A 285 -1.42 -24.36 -9.31
CA ILE A 285 -1.80 -23.02 -9.72
C ILE A 285 -2.71 -23.12 -10.93
N TYR A 286 -3.84 -22.43 -10.88
CA TYR A 286 -4.80 -22.43 -11.99
C TYR A 286 -4.51 -21.31 -12.98
N LYS A 287 -4.89 -21.55 -14.24
CA LYS A 287 -4.72 -20.57 -15.31
C LYS A 287 -5.45 -19.27 -14.95
N PRO A 288 -4.72 -18.13 -14.83
CA PRO A 288 -5.34 -16.87 -14.49
C PRO A 288 -6.09 -16.26 -15.67
N THR A 289 -6.96 -15.31 -15.39
CA THR A 289 -7.52 -14.36 -16.35
C THR A 289 -6.74 -13.04 -16.33
N THR A 290 -6.96 -12.18 -17.32
CA THR A 290 -6.45 -10.79 -17.29
C THR A 290 -6.78 -10.09 -15.98
N GLN A 291 -8.00 -10.28 -15.44
CA GLN A 291 -8.41 -9.67 -14.19
C GLN A 291 -7.64 -10.21 -12.98
N ASP A 292 -7.38 -11.53 -12.95
CA ASP A 292 -6.58 -12.15 -11.87
C ASP A 292 -5.16 -11.59 -11.84
N VAL A 293 -4.56 -11.38 -13.03
CA VAL A 293 -3.22 -10.76 -13.16
C VAL A 293 -3.21 -9.33 -12.63
N LEU A 294 -4.18 -8.50 -13.02
CA LEU A 294 -4.22 -7.08 -12.66
C LEU A 294 -4.59 -6.83 -11.21
N GLU A 295 -5.42 -7.69 -10.60
CA GLU A 295 -5.88 -7.52 -9.21
C GLU A 295 -5.11 -8.35 -8.19
N GLY A 296 -4.31 -9.34 -8.62
CA GLY A 296 -3.70 -10.31 -7.71
C GLY A 296 -4.76 -11.07 -6.91
N LYS A 297 -5.87 -11.45 -7.55
CA LYS A 297 -7.02 -12.14 -6.95
C LYS A 297 -7.43 -13.35 -7.77
N GLY A 298 -8.57 -13.94 -7.43
CA GLY A 298 -9.10 -15.08 -8.17
C GLY A 298 -8.14 -16.26 -8.16
N ASN A 299 -7.62 -16.67 -9.33
CA ASN A 299 -6.67 -17.76 -9.44
C ASN A 299 -5.24 -17.40 -8.96
N PHE A 300 -4.99 -16.14 -8.58
CA PHE A 300 -3.75 -15.69 -7.93
C PHE A 300 -3.93 -15.32 -6.45
N ASN A 301 -4.99 -15.80 -5.79
CA ASN A 301 -5.19 -15.66 -4.34
C ASN A 301 -6.18 -16.70 -3.83
N ARG A 302 -5.89 -17.99 -4.05
CA ARG A 302 -6.78 -19.09 -3.63
C ARG A 302 -6.09 -20.30 -3.04
N GLY A 303 -4.77 -20.35 -3.14
CA GLY A 303 -3.96 -21.49 -2.70
C GLY A 303 -3.70 -21.52 -1.20
N ASN A 304 -3.01 -22.57 -0.76
CA ASN A 304 -2.41 -22.63 0.57
C ASN A 304 -1.20 -21.66 0.66
N SER A 305 -0.57 -21.55 1.82
CA SER A 305 0.54 -20.60 2.02
C SER A 305 1.70 -20.75 1.03
N ARG A 306 2.00 -21.96 0.54
CA ARG A 306 3.04 -22.19 -0.46
C ARG A 306 2.56 -21.83 -1.87
N GLU A 307 1.32 -22.16 -2.19
CA GLU A 307 0.68 -21.79 -3.46
C GLU A 307 0.55 -20.29 -3.58
N LEU A 308 0.19 -19.56 -2.51
CA LEU A 308 0.15 -18.10 -2.48
C LEU A 308 1.52 -17.46 -2.79
N VAL A 309 2.63 -18.05 -2.35
CA VAL A 309 3.97 -17.60 -2.73
C VAL A 309 4.18 -17.73 -4.25
N ILE A 310 3.85 -18.89 -4.83
CA ILE A 310 3.99 -19.12 -6.27
C ILE A 310 3.07 -18.19 -7.06
N GLU A 311 1.82 -18.02 -6.63
CA GLU A 311 0.82 -17.12 -7.22
C GLU A 311 1.33 -15.67 -7.24
N ALA A 312 1.92 -15.19 -6.14
CA ALA A 312 2.50 -13.86 -6.04
C ALA A 312 3.68 -13.66 -7.04
N GLN A 313 4.59 -14.65 -7.13
CA GLN A 313 5.71 -14.61 -8.09
C GLN A 313 5.23 -14.56 -9.54
N LEU A 314 4.26 -15.39 -9.90
CA LEU A 314 3.69 -15.42 -11.26
C LEU A 314 2.91 -14.15 -11.57
N CYS A 315 2.11 -13.65 -10.62
CA CYS A 315 1.38 -12.39 -10.77
C CYS A 315 2.34 -11.22 -11.04
N ALA A 316 3.41 -11.11 -10.24
CA ALA A 316 4.45 -10.10 -10.45
C ALA A 316 5.13 -10.26 -11.81
N ALA A 317 5.49 -11.48 -12.19
CA ALA A 317 6.14 -11.76 -13.47
C ALA A 317 5.27 -11.39 -14.68
N PHE A 318 3.95 -11.66 -14.63
CA PHE A 318 3.01 -11.24 -15.67
C PHE A 318 2.89 -9.71 -15.74
N ASN A 319 2.67 -9.03 -14.60
CA ASN A 319 2.57 -7.56 -14.58
C ASN A 319 3.85 -6.91 -15.11
N ARG A 320 5.02 -7.44 -14.76
CA ARG A 320 6.34 -6.95 -15.20
C ARG A 320 6.73 -7.34 -16.61
N GLY A 321 5.93 -8.23 -17.28
CA GLY A 321 6.18 -8.68 -18.64
C GLY A 321 7.34 -9.67 -18.79
N VAL A 322 7.69 -10.43 -17.73
CA VAL A 322 8.80 -11.38 -17.68
C VAL A 322 8.38 -12.83 -17.41
N ALA A 323 7.08 -13.13 -17.41
CA ALA A 323 6.56 -14.45 -17.04
C ALA A 323 7.13 -15.61 -17.87
N THR A 324 7.41 -15.40 -19.17
CA THR A 324 8.02 -16.40 -20.04
C THR A 324 9.54 -16.49 -19.90
N GLU A 325 10.16 -15.66 -19.07
CA GLU A 325 11.61 -15.55 -18.88
C GLU A 325 11.98 -15.63 -17.38
N PRO A 326 11.93 -16.81 -16.73
CA PRO A 326 12.06 -16.94 -15.30
C PRO A 326 13.40 -16.44 -14.72
N TYR A 327 14.47 -16.40 -15.52
CA TYR A 327 15.75 -15.80 -15.14
C TYR A 327 15.67 -14.27 -14.98
N ASN A 328 14.59 -13.65 -15.46
CA ASN A 328 14.31 -12.22 -15.32
C ASN A 328 13.30 -11.89 -14.20
N PHE A 329 12.84 -12.87 -13.42
CA PHE A 329 11.86 -12.61 -12.34
C PHE A 329 12.36 -11.61 -11.29
N ASN A 330 13.69 -11.62 -11.04
CA ASN A 330 14.36 -10.65 -10.18
C ASN A 330 15.41 -9.84 -10.97
N ASN A 331 15.00 -9.26 -12.10
CA ASN A 331 15.86 -8.43 -12.94
C ASN A 331 15.10 -7.18 -13.41
N GLU A 332 15.19 -6.12 -12.62
CA GLU A 332 14.50 -4.84 -12.89
C GLU A 332 14.79 -4.28 -14.29
N ALA A 333 16.01 -4.50 -14.82
CA ALA A 333 16.39 -4.04 -16.14
C ALA A 333 15.58 -4.69 -17.29
N ALA A 334 14.91 -5.82 -17.02
CA ALA A 334 14.06 -6.52 -17.97
C ALA A 334 12.57 -6.14 -17.83
N TYR A 335 12.16 -5.49 -16.75
CA TYR A 335 10.76 -5.20 -16.47
C TYR A 335 10.17 -4.21 -17.47
N TYR A 336 8.88 -4.42 -17.80
CA TYR A 336 8.06 -3.56 -18.68
C TYR A 336 8.64 -3.37 -20.10
N ARG A 337 9.50 -4.28 -20.57
CA ARG A 337 10.06 -4.25 -21.94
C ARG A 337 9.32 -5.13 -22.91
N TYR A 338 8.55 -6.10 -22.43
CA TYR A 338 7.73 -6.95 -23.26
C TYR A 338 6.48 -6.20 -23.74
N ARG A 339 5.97 -6.58 -24.92
CA ARG A 339 4.79 -5.94 -25.55
C ARG A 339 3.50 -5.99 -24.72
N VAL A 340 3.39 -6.96 -23.79
CA VAL A 340 2.28 -7.12 -22.87
C VAL A 340 2.82 -7.07 -21.45
N ALA A 341 2.61 -5.94 -20.79
CA ALA A 341 2.99 -5.71 -19.39
C ALA A 341 2.02 -4.67 -18.77
N ASN A 342 2.06 -4.53 -17.47
CA ASN A 342 1.32 -3.47 -16.79
C ASN A 342 2.08 -2.13 -16.89
N PHE A 343 1.95 -1.45 -18.04
CA PHE A 343 2.64 -0.18 -18.28
C PHE A 343 2.18 0.96 -17.36
N TYR A 344 1.02 0.83 -16.70
CA TYR A 344 0.63 1.72 -15.62
C TYR A 344 1.62 1.61 -14.44
N SER A 345 1.90 0.40 -13.97
CA SER A 345 2.89 0.19 -12.91
C SER A 345 4.30 0.61 -13.36
N GLY A 346 4.72 0.20 -14.57
CA GLY A 346 6.03 0.59 -15.13
C GLY A 346 6.22 2.11 -15.20
N PHE A 347 5.17 2.86 -15.54
CA PHE A 347 5.20 4.31 -15.53
C PHE A 347 5.48 4.88 -14.13
N PHE A 348 4.77 4.40 -13.09
CA PHE A 348 4.98 4.87 -11.72
C PHE A 348 6.36 4.50 -11.17
N HIS A 349 6.92 3.34 -11.53
CA HIS A 349 8.31 3.01 -11.23
C HIS A 349 9.29 4.02 -11.85
N ASN A 350 9.10 4.39 -13.10
CA ASN A 350 9.95 5.37 -13.79
C ASN A 350 9.82 6.80 -13.23
N HIS A 351 8.70 7.11 -12.56
CA HIS A 351 8.40 8.43 -11.98
C HIS A 351 8.41 8.42 -10.44
N ALA A 352 9.10 7.46 -9.84
CA ALA A 352 9.26 7.33 -8.40
C ALA A 352 10.72 7.53 -7.96
N ILE A 353 10.90 7.91 -6.70
CA ILE A 353 12.21 7.99 -6.05
C ILE A 353 12.83 6.58 -6.06
N ASP A 354 14.07 6.48 -6.56
CA ASP A 354 14.84 5.22 -6.67
C ASP A 354 14.10 4.09 -7.42
N GLY A 355 13.08 4.43 -8.22
CA GLY A 355 12.31 3.46 -8.98
C GLY A 355 11.32 2.61 -8.15
N TYR A 356 11.07 2.95 -6.89
CA TYR A 356 10.16 2.20 -6.03
C TYR A 356 8.71 2.71 -6.17
N ALA A 357 7.80 1.86 -6.65
CA ALA A 357 6.38 2.12 -6.70
C ALA A 357 5.58 0.91 -6.17
N TYR A 358 4.29 1.06 -5.97
CA TYR A 358 3.37 -0.04 -5.62
C TYR A 358 2.17 0.03 -6.57
N GLY A 359 2.35 -0.44 -7.81
CA GLY A 359 1.39 -0.26 -8.90
C GLY A 359 0.41 -1.43 -9.10
N PHE A 360 0.64 -2.57 -8.44
CA PHE A 360 -0.25 -3.75 -8.41
C PHE A 360 -0.02 -4.55 -7.13
N CYS A 361 -0.91 -5.50 -6.80
CA CYS A 361 -0.98 -6.15 -5.47
C CYS A 361 0.29 -6.87 -4.98
N TYR A 362 1.15 -7.36 -5.87
CA TYR A 362 2.39 -8.08 -5.54
C TYR A 362 3.64 -7.34 -6.05
N ASP A 363 3.58 -6.01 -6.11
CA ASP A 363 4.72 -5.21 -6.55
C ASP A 363 5.86 -5.16 -5.52
N ASP A 364 5.62 -5.65 -4.31
CA ASP A 364 6.61 -5.88 -3.26
C ASP A 364 7.49 -7.14 -3.47
N VAL A 365 7.12 -8.03 -4.39
CA VAL A 365 7.94 -9.18 -4.76
C VAL A 365 9.31 -8.71 -5.22
N PHE A 366 10.37 -9.24 -4.58
CA PHE A 366 11.78 -8.85 -4.76
C PHE A 366 12.10 -7.41 -4.31
N ASP A 367 11.40 -6.92 -3.24
CA ASP A 367 11.64 -5.60 -2.62
C ASP A 367 11.50 -4.41 -3.59
N HIS A 368 10.65 -4.52 -4.62
CA HIS A 368 10.51 -3.52 -5.67
C HIS A 368 9.39 -2.50 -5.42
N SER A 369 8.97 -2.32 -4.17
CA SER A 369 7.85 -1.45 -3.79
C SER A 369 8.23 -0.26 -2.89
N THR A 370 7.24 0.60 -2.63
CA THR A 370 7.35 1.70 -1.67
C THR A 370 7.29 1.25 -0.21
N LEU A 371 7.47 -0.03 0.09
CA LEU A 371 7.44 -0.53 1.46
C LEU A 371 8.56 0.11 2.29
N LEU A 372 8.15 0.75 3.37
CA LEU A 372 9.00 1.24 4.44
C LEU A 372 8.81 0.36 5.66
N HIS A 373 9.91 -0.21 6.16
CA HIS A 373 9.92 -1.04 7.35
C HIS A 373 11.09 -0.66 8.26
N PHE A 374 10.83 -0.53 9.55
CA PHE A 374 11.89 -0.35 10.57
C PHE A 374 11.40 -0.70 11.97
N THR A 375 12.25 -1.36 12.78
CA THR A 375 11.88 -1.87 14.12
C THR A 375 11.98 -0.83 15.23
N ASN A 376 12.46 0.35 15.02
CA ASN A 376 12.51 1.41 16.03
C ASN A 376 12.32 2.79 15.38
N PRO A 377 11.15 3.01 14.74
CA PRO A 377 10.88 4.27 14.05
C PRO A 377 10.73 5.41 15.04
N THR A 378 11.27 6.56 14.67
CA THR A 378 11.03 7.84 15.36
C THR A 378 9.86 8.57 14.75
N GLY A 379 9.74 8.55 13.41
CA GLY A 379 8.68 9.26 12.73
C GLY A 379 8.60 9.04 11.23
N LEU A 380 7.44 9.40 10.69
CA LEU A 380 7.14 9.43 9.26
C LEU A 380 6.87 10.88 8.85
N ASN A 381 7.70 11.41 7.94
CA ASN A 381 7.44 12.71 7.31
C ASN A 381 6.74 12.46 5.98
N ILE A 382 5.62 13.14 5.76
CA ILE A 382 4.78 12.99 4.57
C ILE A 382 4.75 14.35 3.86
N GLU A 383 5.17 14.39 2.61
CA GLU A 383 5.10 15.57 1.75
C GLU A 383 3.88 15.47 0.83
N LEU A 384 3.04 16.48 0.91
CA LEU A 384 1.83 16.65 0.14
C LEU A 384 2.11 17.63 -1.00
N LYS A 385 2.16 17.14 -2.25
CA LYS A 385 2.56 17.91 -3.44
C LYS A 385 1.39 18.12 -4.40
N TRP A 386 1.56 19.11 -5.31
CA TRP A 386 0.60 19.36 -6.39
C TRP A 386 1.29 19.65 -7.72
#